data_c799c4125294e871bea0a479a00e94f2
#
_entry.id   c799c4125294e871bea0a479a00e94f2
#
_cell.length_a   1.000
_cell.length_b   1.000
_cell.length_c   1.000
_cell.angle_alpha   90.00
_cell.angle_beta   90.00
_cell.angle_gamma   90.00
#
_symmetry.space_group_name_H-M   'P 1'
#
loop_
_entity.id
_entity.type
_entity.pdbx_description
1 polymer ?
#
loop_
_entity_poly.entity_id
_entity_poly.type
_entity_poly.pdbx_seq_one_letter_code
_entity_poly.pdbx_strand_id
1 'polypeptide(L)'
;VRTGRPSGAVGDRVAGAVLLVVAIAAWWLSHDYTSGFGQALGPGVFPRLVCVPLALLSLYLMVRPGVNQRWPERAALIRQLFLLALLMVYAGLVEPLGFLPTALLTVTLMIRLFGAQWRQALPFGLLLTLSLYLLFEFALGMPLPDMPGLDW
;
A
#
# COMPACT_ATOMS: atom_id res chain seq x y z
N VAL A 1 30.89 -9.96 -28.51
CA VAL A 1 30.54 -10.33 -27.13
C VAL A 1 30.37 -9.02 -26.35
N ARG A 2 29.13 -8.53 -26.20
CA ARG A 2 28.81 -7.37 -25.34
C ARG A 2 28.61 -7.90 -23.93
N THR A 3 29.58 -7.69 -23.06
CA THR A 3 29.46 -7.87 -21.62
C THR A 3 28.52 -6.77 -21.06
N GLY A 4 27.23 -6.97 -21.20
CA GLY A 4 26.24 -6.12 -20.54
C GLY A 4 26.33 -6.37 -19.03
N ARG A 5 26.74 -5.35 -18.27
CA ARG A 5 26.66 -5.36 -16.81
C ARG A 5 25.25 -5.74 -16.37
N PRO A 6 25.10 -6.60 -15.38
CA PRO A 6 23.78 -6.98 -14.87
C PRO A 6 23.19 -5.78 -14.08
N SER A 7 22.51 -4.90 -14.81
CA SER A 7 21.86 -3.74 -14.19
C SER A 7 20.68 -4.12 -13.25
N GLY A 8 20.18 -5.33 -13.33
CA GLY A 8 19.13 -5.84 -12.46
C GLY A 8 19.58 -6.08 -11.01
N ALA A 9 20.82 -6.58 -10.83
CA ALA A 9 21.35 -6.89 -9.50
C ALA A 9 21.49 -5.67 -8.58
N VAL A 10 21.73 -4.47 -9.14
CA VAL A 10 21.83 -3.24 -8.36
C VAL A 10 20.44 -2.78 -7.90
N GLY A 11 19.43 -2.87 -8.77
CA GLY A 11 18.05 -2.50 -8.44
C GLY A 11 17.49 -3.33 -7.28
N ASP A 12 17.68 -4.65 -7.34
CA ASP A 12 17.21 -5.56 -6.30
C ASP A 12 17.92 -5.32 -4.95
N ARG A 13 19.20 -5.02 -4.98
CA ARG A 13 19.95 -4.67 -3.76
C ARG A 13 19.49 -3.36 -3.15
N VAL A 14 19.23 -2.34 -3.99
CA VAL A 14 18.71 -1.04 -3.52
C VAL A 14 17.30 -1.22 -2.97
N ALA A 15 16.43 -1.95 -3.67
CA ALA A 15 15.08 -2.26 -3.18
C ALA A 15 15.12 -3.04 -1.86
N GLY A 16 15.97 -4.06 -1.75
CA GLY A 16 16.19 -4.83 -0.53
C GLY A 16 16.69 -3.95 0.62
N ALA A 17 17.64 -3.05 0.36
CA ALA A 17 18.14 -2.11 1.37
C ALA A 17 17.05 -1.15 1.86
N VAL A 18 16.26 -0.58 0.96
CA VAL A 18 15.13 0.31 1.31
C VAL A 18 14.09 -0.44 2.14
N LEU A 19 13.70 -1.64 1.72
CA LEU A 19 12.72 -2.46 2.44
C LEU A 19 13.25 -2.89 3.82
N LEU A 20 14.54 -3.16 3.95
CA LEU A 20 15.16 -3.47 5.24
C LEU A 20 15.12 -2.27 6.18
N VAL A 21 15.42 -1.07 5.69
CA VAL A 21 15.32 0.18 6.46
C VAL A 21 13.88 0.41 6.92
N VAL A 22 12.90 0.20 6.03
CA VAL A 22 11.47 0.31 6.38
C VAL A 22 11.09 -0.71 7.45
N ALA A 23 11.54 -1.97 7.34
CA ALA A 23 11.28 -3.01 8.33
C ALA A 23 11.85 -2.65 9.72
N ILE A 24 13.08 -2.13 9.77
CA ILE A 24 13.73 -1.70 11.01
C ILE A 24 13.02 -0.48 11.61
N ALA A 25 12.68 0.52 10.79
CA ALA A 25 11.95 1.70 11.23
C ALA A 25 10.57 1.32 11.79
N ALA A 26 9.82 0.49 11.08
CA ALA A 26 8.51 0.01 11.53
C ALA A 26 8.61 -0.82 12.81
N TRP A 27 9.67 -1.62 12.97
CA TRP A 27 9.95 -2.34 14.21
C TRP A 27 10.18 -1.38 15.39
N TRP A 28 10.95 -0.34 15.20
CA TRP A 28 11.21 0.66 16.23
C TRP A 28 9.96 1.47 16.59
N LEU A 29 9.24 1.97 15.61
CA LEU A 29 7.98 2.70 15.83
C LEU A 29 6.94 1.83 16.53
N SER A 30 6.96 0.50 16.31
CA SER A 30 6.00 -0.41 16.95
C SER A 30 6.22 -0.58 18.47
N HIS A 31 7.33 -0.07 19.03
CA HIS A 31 7.58 -0.08 20.47
C HIS A 31 6.71 0.94 21.24
N ASP A 32 6.33 2.02 20.59
CA ASP A 32 5.54 3.10 21.20
C ASP A 32 4.04 2.75 21.31
N TYR A 33 3.61 1.66 20.65
CA TYR A 33 2.25 1.17 20.79
C TYR A 33 2.10 0.37 22.09
N THR A 34 1.65 1.06 23.14
CA THR A 34 1.32 0.43 24.43
C THR A 34 0.07 -0.42 24.29
N SER A 35 0.15 -1.64 24.80
CA SER A 35 -1.00 -2.56 24.86
C SER A 35 -2.06 -1.95 25.79
N GLY A 36 -3.24 -1.66 25.26
CA GLY A 36 -4.39 -1.31 26.09
C GLY A 36 -4.75 -2.46 27.05
N PHE A 37 -5.19 -2.13 28.24
CA PHE A 37 -5.62 -3.10 29.25
C PHE A 37 -6.71 -4.03 28.67
N GLY A 38 -6.45 -5.35 28.66
CA GLY A 38 -7.44 -6.37 28.30
C GLY A 38 -7.34 -7.00 26.92
N GLN A 39 -6.38 -6.60 26.07
CA GLN A 39 -6.15 -7.26 24.78
C GLN A 39 -5.00 -8.28 24.88
N ALA A 40 -5.30 -9.55 24.56
CA ALA A 40 -4.31 -10.64 24.55
C ALA A 40 -3.19 -10.42 23.53
N LEU A 41 -3.45 -9.63 22.47
CA LEU A 41 -2.50 -9.21 21.46
C LEU A 41 -2.59 -7.69 21.32
N GLY A 42 -1.59 -6.95 21.80
CA GLY A 42 -1.52 -5.51 21.66
C GLY A 42 -1.34 -5.08 20.18
N PRO A 43 -1.75 -3.84 19.81
CA PRO A 43 -1.69 -3.34 18.43
C PRO A 43 -0.27 -3.34 17.84
N GLY A 44 0.78 -3.35 18.67
CA GLY A 44 2.17 -3.44 18.23
C GLY A 44 2.64 -4.85 17.82
N VAL A 45 1.89 -5.91 18.15
CA VAL A 45 2.27 -7.29 17.81
C VAL A 45 2.16 -7.55 16.31
N PHE A 46 1.09 -7.07 15.68
CA PHE A 46 0.87 -7.24 14.23
C PHE A 46 1.97 -6.59 13.37
N PRO A 47 2.35 -5.32 13.57
CA PRO A 47 3.46 -4.71 12.86
C PRO A 47 4.78 -5.48 13.03
N ARG A 48 5.10 -5.92 14.26
CA ARG A 48 6.33 -6.70 14.52
C ARG A 48 6.33 -8.03 13.80
N LEU A 49 5.20 -8.73 13.78
CA LEU A 49 5.07 -10.01 13.11
C LEU A 49 5.27 -9.88 11.59
N VAL A 50 4.87 -8.76 11.00
CA VAL A 50 5.09 -8.46 9.59
C VAL A 50 6.53 -8.00 9.30
N CYS A 51 7.16 -7.28 10.23
CA CYS A 51 8.53 -6.80 10.07
C CYS A 51 9.55 -7.93 9.96
N VAL A 52 9.35 -9.06 10.66
CA VAL A 52 10.27 -10.20 10.63
C VAL A 52 10.38 -10.82 9.23
N PRO A 53 9.29 -11.29 8.59
CA PRO A 53 9.39 -11.83 7.24
C PRO A 53 9.82 -10.76 6.22
N LEU A 54 9.42 -9.50 6.40
CA LEU A 54 9.87 -8.41 5.55
C LEU A 54 11.39 -8.23 5.62
N ALA A 55 11.98 -8.22 6.81
CA ALA A 55 13.43 -8.10 6.99
C ALA A 55 14.17 -9.30 6.39
N LEU A 56 13.66 -10.52 6.60
CA LEU A 56 14.26 -11.73 6.04
C LEU A 56 14.23 -11.74 4.50
N LEU A 57 13.09 -11.38 3.91
CA LEU A 57 12.95 -11.29 2.46
C LEU A 57 13.81 -10.17 1.86
N SER A 58 13.92 -9.05 2.55
CA SER A 58 14.78 -7.93 2.16
C SER A 58 16.25 -8.33 2.14
N LEU A 59 16.68 -9.03 3.19
CA LEU A 59 18.05 -9.57 3.27
C LEU A 59 18.30 -10.62 2.19
N TYR A 60 17.34 -11.51 1.95
CA TYR A 60 17.42 -12.49 0.86
C TYR A 60 17.57 -11.82 -0.50
N LEU A 61 16.81 -10.76 -0.76
CA LEU A 61 16.87 -10.00 -2.01
C LEU A 61 18.24 -9.30 -2.19
N MET A 62 18.84 -8.84 -1.10
CA MET A 62 20.19 -8.23 -1.14
C MET A 62 21.27 -9.27 -1.43
N VAL A 63 21.17 -10.48 -0.86
CA VAL A 63 22.17 -11.56 -0.99
C VAL A 63 22.03 -12.30 -2.31
N ARG A 64 20.78 -12.53 -2.76
CA ARG A 64 20.46 -13.22 -4.01
C ARG A 64 19.61 -12.34 -4.93
N PRO A 65 20.19 -11.29 -5.52
CA PRO A 65 19.48 -10.47 -6.49
C PRO A 65 19.07 -11.32 -7.69
N GLY A 66 17.86 -11.10 -8.19
CA GLY A 66 17.37 -11.79 -9.37
C GLY A 66 18.24 -11.50 -10.59
N VAL A 67 18.51 -12.55 -11.37
CA VAL A 67 19.29 -12.44 -12.61
C VAL A 67 18.30 -12.09 -13.71
N ASN A 68 18.49 -10.96 -14.40
CA ASN A 68 17.76 -10.62 -15.62
C ASN A 68 16.46 -9.78 -15.47
N GLN A 69 16.26 -9.02 -14.43
CA GLN A 69 15.18 -8.03 -14.48
C GLN A 69 15.60 -6.83 -15.33
N ARG A 70 14.87 -6.64 -16.43
CA ARG A 70 14.94 -5.39 -17.17
C ARG A 70 14.27 -4.30 -16.35
N TRP A 71 14.92 -3.15 -16.25
CA TRP A 71 14.29 -2.00 -15.64
C TRP A 71 12.96 -1.71 -16.33
N PRO A 72 11.91 -1.39 -15.58
CA PRO A 72 10.62 -1.08 -16.17
C PRO A 72 10.77 0.13 -17.12
N GLU A 73 10.03 0.08 -18.20
CA GLU A 73 9.97 1.19 -19.15
C GLU A 73 9.54 2.47 -18.43
N ARG A 74 9.99 3.62 -18.91
CA ARG A 74 9.65 4.93 -18.31
C ARG A 74 8.15 5.10 -18.08
N ALA A 75 7.33 4.60 -18.99
CA ALA A 75 5.87 4.62 -18.86
C ALA A 75 5.37 3.83 -17.64
N ALA A 76 5.99 2.68 -17.35
CA ALA A 76 5.65 1.88 -16.19
C ALA A 76 6.09 2.56 -14.88
N LEU A 77 7.27 3.19 -14.85
CA LEU A 77 7.72 3.97 -13.70
C LEU A 77 6.81 5.16 -13.40
N ILE A 78 6.41 5.91 -14.44
CA ILE A 78 5.48 7.03 -14.28
C ILE A 78 4.14 6.55 -13.72
N ARG A 79 3.64 5.40 -14.19
CA ARG A 79 2.40 4.81 -13.69
C ARG A 79 2.51 4.42 -12.21
N GLN A 80 3.64 3.82 -11.81
CA GLN A 80 3.89 3.44 -10.42
C GLN A 80 3.99 4.67 -9.50
N LEU A 81 4.68 5.72 -9.94
CA LEU A 81 4.78 6.98 -9.20
C LEU A 81 3.42 7.65 -9.06
N PHE A 82 2.61 7.62 -10.13
CA PHE A 82 1.25 8.15 -10.06
C PHE A 82 0.36 7.36 -9.10
N LEU A 83 0.46 6.03 -9.09
CA LEU A 83 -0.24 5.19 -8.11
C LEU A 83 0.18 5.52 -6.67
N LEU A 84 1.47 5.67 -6.44
CA LEU A 84 1.98 6.04 -5.12
C LEU A 84 1.47 7.42 -4.69
N ALA A 85 1.53 8.41 -5.58
CA ALA A 85 0.99 9.74 -5.32
C ALA A 85 -0.52 9.69 -5.04
N LEU A 86 -1.28 8.91 -5.80
CA LEU A 86 -2.71 8.72 -5.60
C LEU A 86 -3.03 8.12 -4.22
N LEU A 87 -2.23 7.14 -3.77
CA LEU A 87 -2.39 6.55 -2.43
C LEU A 87 -2.03 7.55 -1.32
N MET A 88 -1.00 8.38 -1.51
CA MET A 88 -0.66 9.45 -0.56
C MET A 88 -1.78 10.49 -0.46
N VAL A 89 -2.35 10.89 -1.59
CA VAL A 89 -3.50 11.80 -1.65
C VAL A 89 -4.71 11.17 -0.96
N TYR A 90 -4.98 9.87 -1.20
CA TYR A 90 -6.03 9.13 -0.50
C TYR A 90 -5.84 9.19 1.02
N ALA A 91 -4.65 8.88 1.51
CA ALA A 91 -4.35 8.89 2.95
C ALA A 91 -4.56 10.28 3.59
N GLY A 92 -4.25 11.36 2.86
CA GLY A 92 -4.48 12.72 3.35
C GLY A 92 -5.92 13.22 3.24
N LEU A 93 -6.71 12.65 2.35
CA LEU A 93 -8.09 13.10 2.08
C LEU A 93 -9.16 12.22 2.75
N VAL A 94 -8.82 11.01 3.20
CA VAL A 94 -9.82 10.11 3.80
C VAL A 94 -10.42 10.65 5.09
N GLU A 95 -9.64 11.35 5.91
CA GLU A 95 -10.14 11.97 7.15
C GLU A 95 -11.04 13.21 6.87
N PRO A 96 -10.61 14.21 6.06
CA PRO A 96 -11.41 15.40 5.85
C PRO A 96 -12.61 15.23 4.91
N LEU A 97 -12.59 14.25 4.00
CA LEU A 97 -13.67 14.04 3.02
C LEU A 97 -14.54 12.82 3.31
N GLY A 98 -14.09 11.96 4.21
CA GLY A 98 -14.71 10.67 4.49
C GLY A 98 -14.27 9.56 3.53
N PHE A 99 -14.60 8.32 3.91
CA PHE A 99 -14.19 7.11 3.18
C PHE A 99 -14.83 7.00 1.79
N LEU A 100 -16.16 7.16 1.70
CA LEU A 100 -16.91 6.90 0.47
C LEU A 100 -16.45 7.73 -0.74
N PRO A 101 -16.38 9.08 -0.68
CA PRO A 101 -15.99 9.87 -1.84
C PRO A 101 -14.52 9.69 -2.18
N THR A 102 -13.67 9.59 -1.16
CA THR A 102 -12.22 9.45 -1.36
C THR A 102 -11.87 8.08 -1.94
N ALA A 103 -12.47 7.02 -1.44
CA ALA A 103 -12.29 5.67 -1.97
C ALA A 103 -12.85 5.54 -3.40
N LEU A 104 -14.05 6.06 -3.66
CA LEU A 104 -14.64 6.04 -5.00
C LEU A 104 -13.74 6.73 -6.03
N LEU A 105 -13.25 7.91 -5.71
CA LEU A 105 -12.36 8.67 -6.60
C LEU A 105 -11.06 7.89 -6.84
N THR A 106 -10.43 7.41 -5.77
CA THR A 106 -9.15 6.70 -5.84
C THR A 106 -9.27 5.40 -6.62
N VAL A 107 -10.26 4.56 -6.30
CA VAL A 107 -10.49 3.28 -6.98
C VAL A 107 -10.82 3.49 -8.46
N THR A 108 -11.67 4.46 -8.78
CA THR A 108 -12.00 4.78 -10.17
C THR A 108 -10.78 5.23 -10.97
N LEU A 109 -9.93 6.09 -10.39
CA LEU A 109 -8.68 6.52 -11.01
C LEU A 109 -7.69 5.36 -11.16
N MET A 110 -7.59 4.46 -10.18
CA MET A 110 -6.75 3.27 -10.29
C MET A 110 -7.23 2.36 -11.44
N ILE A 111 -8.51 2.06 -11.51
CA ILE A 111 -9.08 1.25 -12.59
C ILE A 111 -8.81 1.90 -13.96
N ARG A 112 -8.93 3.22 -14.02
CA ARG A 112 -8.65 3.99 -15.23
C ARG A 112 -7.17 3.94 -15.64
N LEU A 113 -6.27 4.01 -14.66
CA LEU A 113 -4.82 3.95 -14.87
C LEU A 113 -4.37 2.57 -15.40
N PHE A 114 -5.10 1.51 -15.06
CA PHE A 114 -4.88 0.16 -15.61
C PHE A 114 -5.48 -0.04 -17.01
N GLY A 115 -6.03 1.01 -17.63
CA GLY A 115 -6.46 1.00 -19.02
C GLY A 115 -7.96 0.77 -19.27
N ALA A 116 -8.76 0.68 -18.20
CA ALA A 116 -10.20 0.57 -18.34
C ALA A 116 -10.82 1.87 -18.91
N GLN A 117 -11.95 1.76 -19.60
CA GLN A 117 -12.70 2.92 -20.06
C GLN A 117 -13.49 3.56 -18.90
N TRP A 118 -13.76 4.86 -18.98
CA TRP A 118 -14.57 5.57 -17.96
C TRP A 118 -15.95 4.93 -17.72
N ARG A 119 -16.56 4.40 -18.78
CA ARG A 119 -17.86 3.69 -18.71
C ARG A 119 -17.80 2.42 -17.84
N GLN A 120 -16.63 1.84 -17.68
CA GLN A 120 -16.37 0.67 -16.85
C GLN A 120 -15.79 1.08 -15.47
N ALA A 121 -14.87 2.03 -15.45
CA ALA A 121 -14.18 2.45 -14.23
C ALA A 121 -15.15 3.00 -13.16
N LEU A 122 -16.14 3.78 -13.55
CA LEU A 122 -17.12 4.35 -12.62
C LEU A 122 -18.02 3.27 -11.96
N PRO A 123 -18.71 2.39 -12.69
CA PRO A 123 -19.57 1.40 -12.05
C PRO A 123 -18.77 0.37 -11.23
N PHE A 124 -17.62 -0.07 -11.71
CA PHE A 124 -16.76 -0.97 -10.94
C PHE A 124 -16.15 -0.29 -9.71
N GLY A 125 -15.74 0.98 -9.83
CA GLY A 125 -15.28 1.79 -8.72
C GLY A 125 -16.35 1.95 -7.64
N LEU A 126 -17.57 2.26 -8.04
CA LEU A 126 -18.72 2.38 -7.14
C LEU A 126 -19.03 1.04 -6.46
N LEU A 127 -19.12 -0.04 -7.24
CA LEU A 127 -19.41 -1.38 -6.72
C LEU A 127 -18.37 -1.79 -5.68
N LEU A 128 -17.07 -1.62 -5.98
CA LEU A 128 -15.99 -2.01 -5.08
C LEU A 128 -15.98 -1.14 -3.82
N THR A 129 -16.14 0.17 -3.95
CA THR A 129 -16.18 1.09 -2.80
C THR A 129 -17.37 0.77 -1.89
N LEU A 130 -18.55 0.52 -2.46
CA LEU A 130 -19.74 0.15 -1.69
C LEU A 130 -19.57 -1.21 -1.00
N SER A 131 -19.00 -2.18 -1.70
CA SER A 131 -18.72 -3.50 -1.13
C SER A 131 -17.74 -3.42 0.04
N LEU A 132 -16.70 -2.61 -0.08
CA LEU A 132 -15.74 -2.39 1.01
C LEU A 132 -16.40 -1.65 2.18
N TYR A 133 -17.19 -0.62 1.92
CA TYR A 133 -17.92 0.10 2.95
C TYR A 133 -18.83 -0.84 3.75
N LEU A 134 -19.67 -1.62 3.07
CA LEU A 134 -20.56 -2.58 3.71
C LEU A 134 -19.78 -3.65 4.49
N LEU A 135 -18.66 -4.11 3.95
CA LEU A 135 -17.81 -5.10 4.62
C LEU A 135 -17.23 -4.54 5.93
N PHE A 136 -16.67 -3.34 5.91
CA PHE A 136 -16.03 -2.76 7.09
C PHE A 136 -17.06 -2.28 8.13
N GLU A 137 -18.09 -1.57 7.70
CA GLU A 137 -19.10 -1.00 8.58
C GLU A 137 -20.01 -2.08 9.20
N PHE A 138 -20.55 -2.98 8.36
CA PHE A 138 -21.55 -3.97 8.83
C PHE A 138 -20.96 -5.33 9.19
N ALA A 139 -20.01 -5.86 8.41
CA ALA A 139 -19.50 -7.20 8.66
C ALA A 139 -18.38 -7.20 9.72
N LEU A 140 -17.50 -6.19 9.73
CA LEU A 140 -16.42 -6.10 10.71
C LEU A 140 -16.75 -5.18 11.90
N GLY A 141 -17.80 -4.35 11.82
CA GLY A 141 -18.16 -3.40 12.86
C GLY A 141 -17.08 -2.34 13.13
N MET A 142 -16.29 -2.02 12.08
CA MET A 142 -15.25 -0.99 12.15
C MET A 142 -15.82 0.31 11.61
N PRO A 143 -16.00 1.36 12.44
CA PRO A 143 -16.48 2.64 11.95
C PRO A 143 -15.47 3.24 10.98
N LEU A 144 -15.93 3.57 9.77
CA LEU A 144 -15.15 4.26 8.77
C LEU A 144 -15.31 5.78 8.94
N PRO A 145 -14.32 6.60 8.49
CA PRO A 145 -14.44 8.05 8.54
C PRO A 145 -15.67 8.52 7.74
N ASP A 146 -16.61 9.15 8.44
CA ASP A 146 -17.82 9.70 7.84
C ASP A 146 -17.56 11.00 7.08
N MET A 147 -18.48 11.36 6.19
CA MET A 147 -18.41 12.65 5.52
C MET A 147 -18.66 13.78 6.54
N PRO A 148 -17.88 14.87 6.53
CA PRO A 148 -18.12 16.01 7.39
C PRO A 148 -19.52 16.58 7.12
N GLY A 149 -20.40 16.54 8.12
CA GLY A 149 -21.78 17.01 8.03
C GLY A 149 -22.86 15.93 8.00
N LEU A 150 -22.53 14.64 8.03
CA LEU A 150 -23.45 13.55 8.25
C LEU A 150 -23.14 12.87 9.61
N ASP A 151 -23.32 13.61 10.67
CA ASP A 151 -23.31 13.03 12.03
C ASP A 151 -24.67 12.34 12.26
N TRP A 152 -24.67 11.00 12.23
CA TRP A 152 -25.81 10.17 12.61
C TRP A 152 -25.67 9.63 14.03
#